data_5a4aff51be1da7c3082a615a90498d86
#
_entry.id   5a4aff51be1da7c3082a615a90498d86
#
_cell.length_a   1.000
_cell.length_b   1.000
_cell.length_c   1.000
_cell.angle_alpha   90.00
_cell.angle_beta   90.00
_cell.angle_gamma   90.00
#
_symmetry.space_group_name_H-M   'P 1'
#
loop_
_entity.id
_entity.type
_entity.pdbx_description
1 polymer ?
#
loop_
_entity_poly.entity_id
_entity_poly.type
_entity_poly.pdbx_seq_one_letter_code
_entity_poly.pdbx_strand_id
1 'polypeptide(L)'
;MELTPEQKKWSSKRRQDVSATCLRSILIEQKGKCALSGVDLLFDVAEGTPKAGGRGCHPLYPAVDHIDPGNPHGGHQIVCYALNDLKGHLPFDCFEALKVTAAWKSLMAKWREQSMKDRADRESF
;
A
#
# COMPACT_ATOMS: atom_id res chain seq x y z
N MET A 1 -15.87 0.61 9.52
CA MET A 1 -14.50 0.56 10.07
C MET A 1 -14.14 1.90 10.65
N GLU A 2 -13.61 1.89 11.84
CA GLU A 2 -13.08 3.10 12.48
C GLU A 2 -11.57 3.16 12.29
N LEU A 3 -11.06 4.33 11.90
CA LEU A 3 -9.63 4.50 11.66
C LEU A 3 -8.84 4.56 12.98
N THR A 4 -7.68 3.91 13.00
CA THR A 4 -6.77 3.97 14.15
C THR A 4 -6.11 5.36 14.23
N PRO A 5 -5.55 5.75 15.40
CA PRO A 5 -4.80 7.01 15.51
C PRO A 5 -3.65 7.09 14.49
N GLU A 6 -2.95 5.99 14.24
CA GLU A 6 -1.85 5.94 13.28
C GLU A 6 -2.33 6.15 11.84
N GLN A 7 -3.48 5.59 11.47
CA GLN A 7 -4.10 5.81 10.17
C GLN A 7 -4.51 7.26 10.00
N LYS A 8 -5.10 7.86 11.03
CA LYS A 8 -5.49 9.28 11.03
C LYS A 8 -4.27 10.18 10.90
N LYS A 9 -3.20 9.89 11.63
CA LYS A 9 -1.95 10.65 11.58
C LYS A 9 -1.32 10.58 10.18
N TRP A 10 -1.26 9.38 9.60
CA TRP A 10 -0.73 9.19 8.24
C TRP A 10 -1.52 9.98 7.21
N SER A 11 -2.86 9.90 7.28
CA SER A 11 -3.74 10.57 6.31
C SER A 11 -3.76 12.09 6.47
N SER A 12 -3.37 12.62 7.63
CA SER A 12 -3.35 14.06 7.87
C SER A 12 -2.20 14.76 7.16
N LYS A 13 -1.15 14.03 6.77
CA LYS A 13 -0.09 14.57 5.93
C LYS A 13 -0.58 14.59 4.49
N ARG A 14 -0.40 15.73 3.80
CA ARG A 14 -0.74 15.84 2.38
C ARG A 14 0.16 14.92 1.56
N ARG A 15 -0.44 14.05 0.76
CA ARG A 15 0.28 13.07 -0.05
C ARG A 15 -0.26 13.08 -1.47
N GLN A 16 0.62 13.27 -2.46
CA GLN A 16 0.26 13.28 -3.88
C GLN A 16 -0.89 14.25 -4.18
N ASP A 17 -0.95 15.38 -3.46
CA ASP A 17 -2.03 16.36 -3.53
C ASP A 17 -3.43 15.81 -3.21
N VAL A 18 -3.51 14.66 -2.56
CA VAL A 18 -4.76 14.07 -2.11
C VAL A 18 -5.07 14.54 -0.69
N SER A 19 -6.30 14.99 -0.48
CA SER A 19 -6.73 15.50 0.83
C SER A 19 -6.83 14.41 1.88
N ALA A 20 -6.72 14.79 3.15
CA ALA A 20 -6.90 13.87 4.28
C ALA A 20 -8.26 13.18 4.23
N THR A 21 -9.32 13.91 3.90
CA THR A 21 -10.67 13.33 3.78
C THR A 21 -10.73 12.25 2.72
N CYS A 22 -10.13 12.51 1.56
CA CYS A 22 -10.09 11.54 0.46
C CYS A 22 -9.26 10.31 0.86
N LEU A 23 -8.09 10.50 1.46
CA LEU A 23 -7.24 9.39 1.90
C LEU A 23 -7.96 8.51 2.93
N ARG A 24 -8.68 9.12 3.87
CA ARG A 24 -9.45 8.38 4.87
C ARG A 24 -10.58 7.57 4.24
N SER A 25 -11.27 8.14 3.25
CA SER A 25 -12.31 7.40 2.50
C SER A 25 -11.73 6.19 1.79
N ILE A 26 -10.57 6.33 1.16
CA ILE A 26 -9.89 5.22 0.49
C ILE A 26 -9.48 4.13 1.50
N LEU A 27 -8.94 4.53 2.65
CA LEU A 27 -8.55 3.59 3.70
C LEU A 27 -9.75 2.77 4.20
N ILE A 28 -10.88 3.42 4.41
CA ILE A 28 -12.11 2.75 4.85
C ILE A 28 -12.58 1.77 3.78
N GLU A 29 -12.60 2.19 2.53
CA GLU A 29 -13.02 1.35 1.40
C GLU A 29 -12.11 0.13 1.25
N GLN A 30 -10.79 0.32 1.41
CA GLN A 30 -9.81 -0.76 1.33
C GLN A 30 -9.66 -1.55 2.64
N LYS A 31 -10.33 -1.13 3.71
CA LYS A 31 -10.25 -1.76 5.04
C LYS A 31 -8.82 -1.79 5.60
N GLY A 32 -8.03 -0.75 5.31
CA GLY A 32 -6.66 -0.66 5.76
C GLY A 32 -5.69 -1.63 5.07
N LYS A 33 -6.11 -2.23 3.95
CA LYS A 33 -5.30 -3.20 3.22
C LYS A 33 -4.77 -2.60 1.92
N CYS A 34 -3.64 -3.15 1.46
CA CYS A 34 -3.05 -2.78 0.17
C CYS A 34 -4.01 -3.13 -0.98
N ALA A 35 -4.27 -2.17 -1.86
CA ALA A 35 -5.17 -2.38 -3.00
C ALA A 35 -4.69 -3.45 -3.98
N LEU A 36 -3.38 -3.67 -4.06
CA LEU A 36 -2.78 -4.60 -5.02
C LEU A 36 -2.57 -6.01 -4.46
N SER A 37 -2.27 -6.13 -3.17
CA SER A 37 -1.96 -7.42 -2.56
C SER A 37 -3.02 -7.91 -1.58
N GLY A 38 -3.80 -7.00 -1.01
CA GLY A 38 -4.73 -7.32 0.07
C GLY A 38 -4.05 -7.54 1.43
N VAL A 39 -2.75 -7.29 1.52
CA VAL A 39 -1.99 -7.40 2.77
C VAL A 39 -2.29 -6.19 3.65
N ASP A 40 -2.35 -6.39 4.97
CA ASP A 40 -2.54 -5.29 5.91
C ASP A 40 -1.40 -4.28 5.79
N LEU A 41 -1.76 -3.01 5.64
CA LEU A 41 -0.79 -1.91 5.65
C LEU A 41 -0.38 -1.63 7.09
N LEU A 42 0.91 -1.35 7.31
CA LEU A 42 1.46 -1.05 8.62
C LEU A 42 1.70 0.44 8.77
N PHE A 43 0.91 1.08 9.61
CA PHE A 43 0.97 2.54 9.86
C PHE A 43 1.82 2.89 11.08
N ASP A 44 2.11 1.92 11.93
CA ASP A 44 2.83 2.07 13.19
C ASP A 44 4.34 1.82 13.06
N VAL A 45 4.81 1.57 11.86
CA VAL A 45 6.23 1.39 11.57
C VAL A 45 6.86 2.72 11.14
N ALA A 46 8.15 2.86 11.33
CA ALA A 46 8.86 4.06 10.93
C ALA A 46 8.80 4.24 9.41
N GLU A 47 8.43 5.46 8.99
CA GLU A 47 8.43 5.83 7.58
C GLU A 47 9.81 5.65 6.96
N GLY A 48 10.84 5.86 7.76
CA GLY A 48 12.21 5.89 7.29
C GLY A 48 12.48 7.14 6.45
N THR A 49 13.67 7.69 6.54
CA THR A 49 14.08 8.77 5.66
C THR A 49 14.59 8.13 4.36
N PRO A 50 13.97 8.42 3.20
CA PRO A 50 14.50 7.92 1.94
C PRO A 50 15.93 8.43 1.77
N LYS A 51 16.89 7.52 1.89
CA LYS A 51 18.25 7.83 1.47
C LYS A 51 18.33 7.70 -0.04
N ALA A 52 19.39 8.19 -0.64
CA ALA A 52 19.64 8.01 -2.06
C ALA A 52 19.40 6.54 -2.43
N GLY A 53 18.39 6.27 -3.28
CA GLY A 53 17.98 4.93 -3.66
C GLY A 53 16.68 4.44 -3.03
N GLY A 54 15.95 5.29 -2.27
CA GLY A 54 14.62 4.96 -1.75
C GLY A 54 14.59 3.86 -0.71
N ARG A 55 15.70 3.60 -0.04
CA ARG A 55 15.81 2.56 0.97
C ARG A 55 15.59 3.12 2.36
N GLY A 56 14.78 2.48 3.17
CA GLY A 56 14.53 2.87 4.55
C GLY A 56 13.06 2.85 4.91
N CYS A 57 12.17 2.72 3.93
CA CYS A 57 10.75 2.58 4.17
C CYS A 57 10.40 1.11 4.39
N HIS A 58 9.57 0.84 5.39
CA HIS A 58 9.09 -0.53 5.61
C HIS A 58 8.28 -0.99 4.38
N PRO A 59 8.49 -2.23 3.89
CA PRO A 59 7.78 -2.73 2.69
C PRO A 59 6.25 -2.63 2.76
N LEU A 60 5.67 -2.69 3.95
CA LEU A 60 4.22 -2.63 4.14
C LEU A 60 3.72 -1.23 4.54
N TYR A 61 4.61 -0.22 4.56
CA TYR A 61 4.21 1.14 4.85
C TYR A 61 3.32 1.68 3.71
N PRO A 62 2.23 2.39 4.02
CA PRO A 62 1.28 2.84 2.99
C PRO A 62 1.87 3.93 2.09
N ALA A 63 1.57 3.83 0.81
CA ALA A 63 1.92 4.80 -0.20
C ALA A 63 0.71 5.11 -1.06
N VAL A 64 0.56 6.37 -1.47
CA VAL A 64 -0.50 6.79 -2.40
C VAL A 64 -0.04 6.53 -3.82
N ASP A 65 -0.88 5.85 -4.58
CA ASP A 65 -0.57 5.46 -5.95
C ASP A 65 -1.68 5.94 -6.90
N HIS A 66 -1.29 6.40 -8.08
CA HIS A 66 -2.23 6.66 -9.16
C HIS A 66 -2.64 5.31 -9.76
N ILE A 67 -3.95 5.04 -9.83
CA ILE A 67 -4.45 3.79 -10.39
C ILE A 67 -3.94 3.63 -11.82
N ASP A 68 -4.02 4.70 -12.61
CA ASP A 68 -3.43 4.78 -13.94
C ASP A 68 -2.45 5.95 -14.00
N PRO A 69 -1.13 5.71 -14.04
CA PRO A 69 -0.15 6.79 -14.10
C PRO A 69 -0.29 7.72 -15.32
N GLY A 70 -0.88 7.19 -16.41
CA GLY A 70 -1.12 7.97 -17.62
C GLY A 70 -2.37 8.84 -17.56
N ASN A 71 -3.19 8.69 -16.51
CA ASN A 71 -4.42 9.44 -16.32
C ASN A 71 -4.47 10.01 -14.89
N PRO A 72 -4.02 11.27 -14.68
CA PRO A 72 -4.01 11.85 -13.34
C PRO A 72 -5.40 12.02 -12.74
N HIS A 73 -6.45 11.94 -13.54
CA HIS A 73 -7.84 12.00 -13.07
C HIS A 73 -8.46 10.62 -12.86
N GLY A 74 -7.70 9.54 -13.07
CA GLY A 74 -8.18 8.16 -12.98
C GLY A 74 -8.32 7.62 -11.57
N GLY A 75 -8.11 8.46 -10.56
CA GLY A 75 -8.26 8.08 -9.16
C GLY A 75 -6.96 7.64 -8.50
N HIS A 76 -7.06 7.47 -7.18
CA HIS A 76 -5.94 7.07 -6.34
C HIS A 76 -6.30 5.82 -5.57
N GLN A 77 -5.27 5.07 -5.18
CA GLN A 77 -5.37 3.92 -4.30
C GLN A 77 -4.21 3.95 -3.30
N ILE A 78 -4.35 3.21 -2.21
CA ILE A 78 -3.29 3.11 -1.22
C ILE A 78 -2.72 1.69 -1.32
N VAL A 79 -1.40 1.61 -1.52
CA VAL A 79 -0.68 0.37 -1.72
C VAL A 79 0.50 0.31 -0.76
N CYS A 80 1.05 -0.89 -0.53
CA CYS A 80 2.26 -1.00 0.26
C CYS A 80 3.46 -0.47 -0.54
N TYR A 81 4.45 0.03 0.19
CA TYR A 81 5.64 0.62 -0.41
C TYR A 81 6.34 -0.32 -1.40
N ALA A 82 6.47 -1.60 -1.05
CA ALA A 82 7.12 -2.58 -1.92
C ALA A 82 6.47 -2.67 -3.30
N LEU A 83 5.14 -2.71 -3.37
CA LEU A 83 4.43 -2.81 -4.64
C LEU A 83 4.35 -1.47 -5.37
N ASN A 84 4.29 -0.37 -4.64
CA ASN A 84 4.38 0.96 -5.25
C ASN A 84 5.73 1.15 -5.95
N ASP A 85 6.80 0.72 -5.29
CA ASP A 85 8.15 0.77 -5.84
C ASP A 85 8.27 -0.11 -7.10
N LEU A 86 7.80 -1.36 -7.01
CA LEU A 86 7.80 -2.28 -8.15
C LEU A 86 7.03 -1.70 -9.34
N LYS A 87 5.82 -1.19 -9.09
CA LYS A 87 4.99 -0.59 -10.13
C LYS A 87 5.68 0.59 -10.80
N GLY A 88 6.41 1.40 -10.02
CA GLY A 88 7.17 2.53 -10.53
C GLY A 88 8.35 2.16 -11.42
N HIS A 89 8.82 0.91 -11.34
CA HIS A 89 9.94 0.42 -12.14
C HIS A 89 9.53 -0.34 -13.39
N LEU A 90 8.24 -0.55 -13.60
CA LEU A 90 7.72 -1.28 -14.75
C LEU A 90 6.84 -0.37 -15.62
N PRO A 91 6.87 -0.54 -16.96
CA PRO A 91 5.84 0.07 -17.80
C PRO A 91 4.44 -0.36 -17.31
N PHE A 92 3.49 0.56 -17.39
CA PHE A 92 2.14 0.31 -16.86
C PHE A 92 1.48 -0.93 -17.47
N ASP A 93 1.59 -1.10 -18.77
CA ASP A 93 1.01 -2.26 -19.47
C ASP A 93 1.67 -3.57 -19.05
N CYS A 94 2.98 -3.55 -18.78
CA CYS A 94 3.70 -4.72 -18.26
C CYS A 94 3.23 -5.08 -16.85
N PHE A 95 3.02 -4.08 -16.00
CA PHE A 95 2.52 -4.31 -14.66
C PHE A 95 1.08 -4.86 -14.69
N GLU A 96 0.23 -4.32 -15.54
CA GLU A 96 -1.13 -4.82 -15.72
C GLU A 96 -1.15 -6.27 -16.21
N ALA A 97 -0.26 -6.62 -17.14
CA ALA A 97 -0.12 -7.99 -17.61
C ALA A 97 0.36 -8.94 -16.51
N LEU A 98 1.27 -8.47 -15.66
CA LEU A 98 1.77 -9.26 -14.53
C LEU A 98 0.66 -9.59 -13.53
N LYS A 99 -0.20 -8.62 -13.21
CA LYS A 99 -1.26 -8.77 -12.20
C LYS A 99 -2.27 -9.86 -12.55
N VAL A 100 -2.46 -10.18 -13.81
CA VAL A 100 -3.44 -11.20 -14.22
C VAL A 100 -2.85 -12.59 -14.32
N THR A 101 -1.56 -12.77 -14.07
CA THR A 101 -0.93 -14.09 -14.13
C THR A 101 -1.30 -14.94 -12.92
N ALA A 102 -1.33 -16.26 -13.11
CA ALA A 102 -1.55 -17.19 -12.02
C ALA A 102 -0.42 -17.12 -10.98
N ALA A 103 0.80 -16.89 -11.42
CA ALA A 103 1.96 -16.74 -10.53
C ALA A 103 1.79 -15.54 -9.59
N TRP A 104 1.35 -14.40 -10.11
CA TRP A 104 1.08 -13.21 -9.29
C TRP A 104 0.00 -13.50 -8.25
N LYS A 105 -1.12 -14.09 -8.68
CA LYS A 105 -2.25 -14.40 -7.79
C LYS A 105 -1.83 -15.34 -6.67
N SER A 106 -1.04 -16.37 -7.00
CA SER A 106 -0.51 -17.31 -6.02
C SER A 106 0.45 -16.63 -5.04
N LEU A 107 1.33 -15.77 -5.53
CA LEU A 107 2.27 -15.02 -4.69
C LEU A 107 1.54 -14.08 -3.73
N MET A 108 0.53 -13.37 -4.21
CA MET A 108 -0.26 -12.47 -3.37
C MET A 108 -1.04 -13.23 -2.30
N ALA A 109 -1.57 -14.40 -2.63
CA ALA A 109 -2.26 -15.26 -1.67
C ALA A 109 -1.33 -15.74 -0.56
N LYS A 110 -0.12 -16.17 -0.92
CA LYS A 110 0.90 -16.58 0.05
C LYS A 110 1.31 -15.42 0.96
N TRP A 111 1.49 -14.24 0.39
CA TRP A 111 1.89 -13.06 1.16
C TRP A 111 0.80 -12.65 2.15
N ARG A 112 -0.47 -12.67 1.74
CA ARG A 112 -1.59 -12.42 2.65
C ARG A 112 -1.60 -13.41 3.81
N GLU A 113 -1.41 -14.69 3.53
CA GLU A 113 -1.36 -15.73 4.55
C GLU A 113 -0.20 -15.51 5.52
N GLN A 114 0.98 -15.22 5.01
CA GLN A 114 2.17 -14.94 5.83
C GLN A 114 1.96 -13.69 6.70
N SER A 115 1.36 -12.65 6.14
CA SER A 115 1.07 -11.41 6.86
C SER A 115 0.08 -11.64 8.01
N MET A 116 -0.91 -12.50 7.82
CA MET A 116 -1.85 -12.86 8.89
C MET A 116 -1.16 -13.61 10.02
N LYS A 117 -0.23 -14.50 9.72
CA LYS A 117 0.58 -15.19 10.73
C LYS A 117 1.45 -14.23 11.50
N ASP A 118 2.14 -13.33 10.81
CA ASP A 118 3.00 -12.33 11.43
C ASP A 118 2.21 -11.43 12.37
N ARG A 119 0.99 -11.06 11.96
CA ARG A 119 0.08 -10.28 12.80
C ARG A 119 -0.34 -11.04 14.04
N ALA A 120 -0.73 -12.30 13.92
CA ALA A 120 -1.10 -13.15 15.05
C ALA A 120 0.07 -13.31 16.02
N ASP A 121 1.29 -13.51 15.52
CA ASP A 121 2.49 -13.62 16.35
C ASP A 121 2.76 -12.32 17.10
N ARG A 122 2.56 -11.16 16.48
CA ARG A 122 2.73 -9.86 17.15
C ARG A 122 1.67 -9.62 18.22
N GLU A 123 0.43 -10.04 17.97
CA GLU A 123 -0.68 -9.86 18.91
C GLU A 123 -0.61 -10.82 20.10
N SER A 124 0.17 -11.91 20.01
CA SER A 124 0.29 -12.89 21.08
C SER A 124 1.34 -12.55 22.13
N PHE A 125 2.02 -11.43 21.99
CA PHE A 125 3.02 -10.95 22.97
C PHE A 125 2.46 -9.89 23.89
#